data_a3aea9bfd5eedc501de76f514379765b
#
_entry.id   a3aea9bfd5eedc501de76f514379765b
#
_cell.length_a   1.000
_cell.length_b   1.000
_cell.length_c   1.000
_cell.angle_alpha   90.00
_cell.angle_beta   90.00
_cell.angle_gamma   90.00
#
_symmetry.space_group_name_H-M   'P 1'
#
loop_
_entity.id
_entity.type
_entity.pdbx_description
1 polymer ?
#
loop_
_entity_poly.entity_id
_entity_poly.type
_entity_poly.pdbx_seq_one_letter_code
_entity_poly.pdbx_strand_id
1 'polypeptide(L)'
;MSTSWAIRRANTTLGKSKKRKINAEPEVANILNMLSNPTNNEETPSFKPTLGEDPGTKLYTRDNHIYFQDDINFDSASALIKEINDLATELKFMQVQYKFPEPAPIILHITSPGGIIHAANNIIDCMEQCSVPVNTIVDGFAASCGTLISIHGVHRSMGRRAHMLIHQMSSTMWGTYTEAEQIDHNTNVEQTSEELRAMYRQRTNMTNKQLRELLKHDMEWNADECLRRGLVDEIC
;
A
#
# COMPACT_ATOMS: atom_id res chain seq x y z
N MET A 1 -18.26 -8.88 -50.03
CA MET A 1 -16.94 -9.35 -50.53
C MET A 1 -16.19 -9.93 -49.34
N SER A 2 -16.06 -11.26 -49.36
CA SER A 2 -15.41 -12.08 -48.31
C SER A 2 -13.90 -12.10 -48.54
N THR A 3 -13.12 -12.04 -47.47
CA THR A 3 -11.74 -12.54 -47.50
C THR A 3 -11.45 -13.34 -46.25
N SER A 4 -11.50 -14.63 -46.49
CA SER A 4 -10.98 -15.72 -45.67
C SER A 4 -9.46 -15.62 -45.50
N TRP A 5 -8.91 -15.81 -44.28
CA TRP A 5 -7.51 -16.10 -44.04
C TRP A 5 -7.30 -17.54 -43.64
N ALA A 6 -6.55 -18.19 -44.49
CA ALA A 6 -6.21 -19.61 -44.43
C ALA A 6 -5.18 -19.93 -43.32
N ILE A 7 -5.47 -20.98 -42.54
CA ILE A 7 -4.55 -21.65 -41.63
C ILE A 7 -3.50 -22.41 -42.45
N ARG A 8 -2.22 -22.05 -42.35
CA ARG A 8 -1.10 -22.92 -42.79
C ARG A 8 -0.58 -23.73 -41.64
N ARG A 9 -0.78 -25.05 -41.73
CA ARG A 9 -0.07 -26.05 -40.95
C ARG A 9 1.39 -26.10 -41.40
N ALA A 10 2.32 -25.97 -40.47
CA ALA A 10 3.70 -26.41 -40.66
C ALA A 10 3.98 -27.53 -39.65
N ASN A 11 4.13 -28.73 -40.17
CA ASN A 11 4.73 -29.85 -39.46
C ASN A 11 6.24 -29.59 -39.37
N THR A 12 6.81 -29.61 -38.16
CA THR A 12 8.23 -29.77 -37.95
C THR A 12 8.50 -30.67 -36.75
N THR A 13 9.07 -31.81 -37.04
CA THR A 13 9.88 -32.78 -36.30
C THR A 13 10.13 -32.55 -34.78
N LEU A 14 9.81 -33.63 -34.05
CA LEU A 14 10.20 -33.88 -32.64
C LEU A 14 11.71 -33.78 -32.45
N GLY A 15 12.14 -32.74 -31.77
CA GLY A 15 13.42 -32.68 -31.08
C GLY A 15 13.21 -32.96 -29.59
N LYS A 16 13.95 -33.95 -29.05
CA LYS A 16 13.93 -34.30 -27.61
C LYS A 16 14.38 -33.10 -26.78
N SER A 17 13.44 -32.39 -26.18
CA SER A 17 13.70 -31.33 -25.22
C SER A 17 14.00 -31.93 -23.85
N LYS A 18 15.20 -31.66 -23.34
CA LYS A 18 15.61 -31.93 -21.95
C LYS A 18 14.63 -31.21 -21.01
N LYS A 19 13.97 -31.97 -20.13
CA LYS A 19 13.19 -31.41 -19.04
C LYS A 19 14.10 -30.54 -18.17
N ARG A 20 13.97 -29.21 -18.29
CA ARG A 20 14.46 -28.27 -17.27
C ARG A 20 13.61 -28.48 -16.02
N LYS A 21 14.25 -28.88 -14.93
CA LYS A 21 13.65 -28.81 -13.59
C LYS A 21 13.42 -27.33 -13.33
N ILE A 22 12.16 -26.89 -13.33
CA ILE A 22 11.75 -25.61 -12.78
C ILE A 22 11.83 -25.82 -11.27
N ASN A 23 12.81 -25.19 -10.62
CA ASN A 23 12.79 -25.06 -9.18
C ASN A 23 11.67 -24.05 -8.89
N ALA A 24 10.49 -24.59 -8.55
CA ALA A 24 9.40 -23.75 -8.02
C ALA A 24 9.88 -23.18 -6.68
N GLU A 25 9.65 -21.88 -6.48
CA GLU A 25 9.89 -21.24 -5.20
C GLU A 25 9.14 -21.99 -4.08
N PRO A 26 9.68 -22.02 -2.85
CA PRO A 26 9.12 -22.85 -1.76
C PRO A 26 7.64 -22.60 -1.46
N GLU A 27 7.14 -21.42 -1.73
CA GLU A 27 5.72 -21.05 -1.56
C GLU A 27 4.81 -21.75 -2.57
N VAL A 28 5.21 -21.83 -3.83
CA VAL A 28 4.44 -22.52 -4.88
C VAL A 28 4.42 -24.03 -4.66
N ALA A 29 5.51 -24.59 -4.13
CA ALA A 29 5.58 -26.00 -3.77
C ALA A 29 4.65 -26.36 -2.60
N ASN A 30 4.49 -25.48 -1.62
CA ASN A 30 3.55 -25.65 -0.51
C ASN A 30 2.09 -25.59 -0.98
N ILE A 31 1.74 -24.68 -1.87
CA ILE A 31 0.39 -24.56 -2.45
C ILE A 31 0.06 -25.80 -3.28
N LEU A 32 1.01 -26.30 -4.08
CA LEU A 32 0.82 -27.52 -4.88
C LEU A 32 0.69 -28.78 -4.01
N ASN A 33 1.39 -28.87 -2.88
CA ASN A 33 1.23 -29.97 -1.93
C ASN A 33 -0.11 -29.94 -1.19
N MET A 34 -0.65 -28.76 -0.88
CA MET A 34 -2.00 -28.62 -0.30
C MET A 34 -3.11 -29.04 -1.29
N LEU A 35 -2.88 -28.80 -2.59
CA LEU A 35 -3.84 -29.18 -3.64
C LEU A 35 -3.77 -30.66 -4.03
N SER A 36 -2.67 -31.37 -3.75
CA SER A 36 -2.48 -32.76 -4.14
C SER A 36 -2.86 -33.81 -3.08
N ASN A 37 -3.14 -33.40 -1.84
CA ASN A 37 -3.61 -34.27 -0.76
C ASN A 37 -4.94 -33.75 -0.18
N PRO A 38 -6.10 -34.10 -0.74
CA PRO A 38 -7.36 -33.82 -0.10
C PRO A 38 -7.53 -34.80 1.09
N THR A 39 -7.08 -34.40 2.28
CA THR A 39 -7.55 -35.03 3.50
C THR A 39 -9.00 -34.66 3.69
N ASN A 40 -9.87 -35.67 3.70
CA ASN A 40 -11.32 -35.57 3.93
C ASN A 40 -11.62 -34.96 5.30
N ASN A 41 -11.55 -33.66 5.42
CA ASN A 41 -12.29 -32.83 6.35
C ASN A 41 -12.69 -31.59 5.55
N GLU A 42 -13.89 -31.65 5.00
CA GLU A 42 -14.58 -30.54 4.36
C GLU A 42 -14.91 -29.46 5.40
N GLU A 43 -13.90 -28.70 5.83
CA GLU A 43 -14.14 -27.32 6.16
C GLU A 43 -13.79 -26.52 4.91
N THR A 44 -14.80 -26.30 4.07
CA THR A 44 -14.76 -25.19 3.13
C THR A 44 -14.29 -23.96 3.92
N PRO A 45 -13.26 -23.22 3.49
CA PRO A 45 -12.99 -21.93 4.08
C PRO A 45 -14.22 -21.07 3.84
N SER A 46 -15.15 -21.09 4.80
CA SER A 46 -16.23 -20.14 4.80
C SER A 46 -15.55 -18.79 5.04
N PHE A 47 -15.67 -17.90 4.09
CA PHE A 47 -15.54 -16.48 4.34
C PHE A 47 -16.42 -16.20 5.57
N LYS A 48 -15.81 -16.12 6.74
CA LYS A 48 -16.46 -15.62 7.94
C LYS A 48 -16.34 -14.12 7.82
N PRO A 49 -17.41 -13.41 7.44
CA PRO A 49 -17.43 -11.98 7.70
C PRO A 49 -17.23 -11.87 9.21
N THR A 50 -16.18 -11.23 9.64
CA THR A 50 -15.94 -10.92 11.04
C THR A 50 -17.00 -9.92 11.46
N LEU A 51 -18.20 -10.46 11.75
CA LEU A 51 -19.33 -9.72 12.30
C LEU A 51 -19.03 -9.53 13.79
N GLY A 52 -18.71 -8.34 14.18
CA GLY A 52 -18.63 -7.93 15.56
C GLY A 52 -17.22 -7.58 16.01
N GLU A 53 -16.63 -6.59 15.37
CA GLU A 53 -15.52 -5.88 15.97
C GLU A 53 -16.07 -4.89 17.00
N ASP A 54 -15.38 -4.84 18.15
CA ASP A 54 -15.66 -3.95 19.26
C ASP A 54 -15.82 -2.51 18.75
N PRO A 55 -16.85 -1.74 19.14
CA PRO A 55 -16.95 -0.34 18.79
C PRO A 55 -15.78 0.44 19.43
N GLY A 56 -14.69 0.59 18.68
CA GLY A 56 -13.42 1.17 19.09
C GLY A 56 -12.21 0.58 18.38
N THR A 57 -12.40 -0.43 17.54
CA THR A 57 -11.29 -1.01 16.75
C THR A 57 -10.80 0.00 15.72
N LYS A 58 -9.54 0.41 15.87
CA LYS A 58 -8.89 1.40 15.00
C LYS A 58 -8.37 0.81 13.70
N LEU A 59 -8.26 -0.51 13.61
CA LEU A 59 -7.85 -1.27 12.44
C LEU A 59 -8.78 -2.47 12.27
N TYR A 60 -9.42 -2.60 11.12
CA TYR A 60 -10.25 -3.75 10.79
C TYR A 60 -10.32 -3.98 9.28
N THR A 61 -10.63 -5.21 8.89
CA THR A 61 -10.75 -5.62 7.48
C THR A 61 -12.17 -6.09 7.19
N ARG A 62 -12.69 -5.69 6.04
CA ARG A 62 -13.97 -6.15 5.52
C ARG A 62 -13.87 -6.36 4.02
N ASP A 63 -14.12 -7.58 3.55
CA ASP A 63 -13.92 -7.97 2.16
C ASP A 63 -12.46 -7.70 1.72
N ASN A 64 -12.23 -6.95 0.67
CA ASN A 64 -10.90 -6.51 0.25
C ASN A 64 -10.54 -5.10 0.76
N HIS A 65 -11.24 -4.58 1.77
CA HIS A 65 -11.05 -3.27 2.36
C HIS A 65 -10.41 -3.36 3.73
N ILE A 66 -9.34 -2.62 3.96
CA ILE A 66 -8.70 -2.41 5.26
C ILE A 66 -9.00 -0.98 5.71
N TYR A 67 -9.52 -0.83 6.93
CA TYR A 67 -9.80 0.48 7.53
C TYR A 67 -8.78 0.76 8.61
N PHE A 68 -7.95 1.79 8.41
CA PHE A 68 -6.92 2.24 9.33
C PHE A 68 -7.31 3.62 9.89
N GLN A 69 -7.63 3.67 11.19
CA GLN A 69 -8.14 4.85 11.88
C GLN A 69 -7.32 5.14 13.14
N ASP A 70 -6.01 5.27 13.00
CA ASP A 70 -5.10 5.42 14.14
C ASP A 70 -3.93 6.36 13.85
N ASP A 71 -3.19 6.70 14.93
CA ASP A 71 -1.87 7.30 14.84
C ASP A 71 -0.88 6.30 14.22
N ILE A 72 0.09 6.82 13.47
CA ILE A 72 1.14 5.99 12.87
C ILE A 72 2.29 5.86 13.85
N ASN A 73 2.40 4.69 14.48
CA ASN A 73 3.49 4.27 15.36
C ASN A 73 3.93 2.85 14.99
N PHE A 74 4.96 2.32 15.65
CA PHE A 74 5.47 0.99 15.29
C PHE A 74 4.48 -0.15 15.54
N ASP A 75 3.62 -0.04 16.56
CA ASP A 75 2.62 -1.05 16.85
C ASP A 75 1.50 -1.04 15.83
N SER A 76 0.93 0.13 15.53
CA SER A 76 -0.12 0.29 14.52
C SER A 76 0.39 -0.03 13.11
N ALA A 77 1.64 0.31 12.79
CA ALA A 77 2.27 -0.06 11.54
C ALA A 77 2.44 -1.57 11.40
N SER A 78 2.92 -2.24 12.45
CA SER A 78 3.08 -3.70 12.45
C SER A 78 1.74 -4.42 12.29
N ALA A 79 0.70 -3.92 12.94
CA ALA A 79 -0.66 -4.44 12.79
C ALA A 79 -1.18 -4.27 11.35
N LEU A 80 -1.05 -3.06 10.76
CA LEU A 80 -1.49 -2.79 9.41
C LEU A 80 -0.72 -3.62 8.37
N ILE A 81 0.61 -3.75 8.52
CA ILE A 81 1.45 -4.58 7.65
C ILE A 81 0.99 -6.04 7.69
N LYS A 82 0.67 -6.55 8.87
CA LYS A 82 0.13 -7.91 9.02
C LYS A 82 -1.18 -8.06 8.25
N GLU A 83 -2.13 -7.14 8.42
CA GLU A 83 -3.42 -7.18 7.71
C GLU A 83 -3.25 -7.12 6.18
N ILE A 84 -2.35 -6.27 5.67
CA ILE A 84 -2.04 -6.18 4.24
C ILE A 84 -1.53 -7.53 3.72
N ASN A 85 -0.58 -8.17 4.41
CA ASN A 85 0.00 -9.44 3.99
C ASN A 85 -0.98 -10.61 4.07
N ASP A 86 -1.78 -10.66 5.13
CA ASP A 86 -2.80 -11.70 5.32
C ASP A 86 -3.86 -11.59 4.22
N LEU A 87 -4.39 -10.40 3.99
CA LEU A 87 -5.39 -10.15 2.95
C LEU A 87 -4.83 -10.38 1.54
N ALA A 88 -3.59 -9.98 1.27
CA ALA A 88 -2.95 -10.24 -0.02
C ALA A 88 -2.84 -11.73 -0.31
N THR A 89 -2.54 -12.54 0.72
CA THR A 89 -2.47 -14.00 0.62
C THR A 89 -3.85 -14.58 0.30
N GLU A 90 -4.91 -14.11 0.98
CA GLU A 90 -6.28 -14.54 0.75
C GLU A 90 -6.76 -14.19 -0.68
N LEU A 91 -6.55 -12.95 -1.10
CA LEU A 91 -6.97 -12.49 -2.44
C LEU A 91 -6.25 -13.25 -3.56
N LYS A 92 -4.97 -13.60 -3.39
CA LYS A 92 -4.26 -14.48 -4.32
C LYS A 92 -4.81 -15.89 -4.34
N PHE A 93 -5.12 -16.44 -3.17
CA PHE A 93 -5.76 -17.74 -3.10
C PHE A 93 -7.11 -17.75 -3.85
N MET A 94 -7.94 -16.73 -3.63
CA MET A 94 -9.20 -16.57 -4.35
C MET A 94 -9.01 -16.42 -5.85
N GLN A 95 -8.01 -15.65 -6.29
CA GLN A 95 -7.67 -15.53 -7.72
C GLN A 95 -7.42 -16.89 -8.36
N VAL A 96 -6.60 -17.73 -7.73
CA VAL A 96 -6.25 -19.06 -8.24
C VAL A 96 -7.46 -19.99 -8.21
N GLN A 97 -8.21 -20.01 -7.11
CA GLN A 97 -9.37 -20.88 -6.91
C GLN A 97 -10.49 -20.60 -7.92
N TYR A 98 -10.78 -19.34 -8.15
CA TYR A 98 -11.86 -18.92 -9.06
C TYR A 98 -11.38 -18.57 -10.47
N LYS A 99 -10.08 -18.74 -10.75
CA LYS A 99 -9.44 -18.47 -12.05
C LYS A 99 -9.66 -17.05 -12.55
N PHE A 100 -9.62 -16.07 -11.66
CA PHE A 100 -9.62 -14.67 -12.07
C PHE A 100 -8.31 -14.34 -12.78
N PRO A 101 -8.30 -13.45 -13.79
CA PRO A 101 -7.09 -13.06 -14.50
C PRO A 101 -6.07 -12.39 -13.58
N GLU A 102 -6.55 -11.59 -12.62
CA GLU A 102 -5.74 -10.88 -11.63
C GLU A 102 -6.42 -10.89 -10.26
N PRO A 103 -5.68 -10.75 -9.15
CA PRO A 103 -6.29 -10.62 -7.84
C PRO A 103 -7.02 -9.28 -7.71
N ALA A 104 -8.08 -9.24 -6.93
CA ALA A 104 -8.72 -7.99 -6.57
C ALA A 104 -7.72 -7.11 -5.80
N PRO A 105 -7.69 -5.78 -6.02
CA PRO A 105 -6.83 -4.89 -5.25
C PRO A 105 -7.27 -4.80 -3.80
N ILE A 106 -6.31 -4.59 -2.90
CA ILE A 106 -6.58 -4.16 -1.52
C ILE A 106 -6.98 -2.68 -1.57
N ILE A 107 -8.02 -2.31 -0.84
CA ILE A 107 -8.46 -0.92 -0.67
C ILE A 107 -8.15 -0.48 0.75
N LEU A 108 -7.12 0.33 0.92
CA LEU A 108 -6.70 0.85 2.22
C LEU A 108 -7.39 2.20 2.50
N HIS A 109 -8.33 2.19 3.43
CA HIS A 109 -8.99 3.38 3.94
C HIS A 109 -8.16 4.03 5.04
N ILE A 110 -7.89 5.32 4.91
CA ILE A 110 -6.99 6.06 5.80
C ILE A 110 -7.74 7.19 6.48
N THR A 111 -7.74 7.17 7.82
CA THR A 111 -8.10 8.30 8.67
C THR A 111 -7.03 8.40 9.76
N SER A 112 -6.05 9.30 9.62
CA SER A 112 -4.89 9.34 10.50
C SER A 112 -4.34 10.77 10.66
N PRO A 113 -4.00 11.18 11.88
CA PRO A 113 -3.29 12.43 12.12
C PRO A 113 -1.80 12.36 11.72
N GLY A 114 -1.30 11.17 11.34
CA GLY A 114 0.11 10.93 11.06
C GLY A 114 0.85 10.32 12.25
N GLY A 115 2.15 10.55 12.36
CA GLY A 115 2.97 10.01 13.45
C GLY A 115 4.42 9.79 13.05
N ILE A 116 4.98 8.63 13.40
CA ILE A 116 6.40 8.30 13.24
C ILE A 116 6.73 8.00 11.78
N ILE A 117 7.68 8.77 11.21
CA ILE A 117 8.09 8.65 9.80
C ILE A 117 8.64 7.25 9.46
N HIS A 118 9.46 6.66 10.35
CA HIS A 118 10.02 5.33 10.09
C HIS A 118 8.96 4.22 10.13
N ALA A 119 7.91 4.39 10.94
CA ALA A 119 6.76 3.49 10.93
C ALA A 119 5.95 3.62 9.63
N ALA A 120 5.76 4.85 9.13
CA ALA A 120 5.12 5.09 7.84
C ALA A 120 5.93 4.49 6.68
N ASN A 121 7.25 4.63 6.68
CA ASN A 121 8.12 4.05 5.67
C ASN A 121 7.98 2.52 5.63
N ASN A 122 7.90 1.85 6.77
CA ASN A 122 7.67 0.40 6.81
C ASN A 122 6.33 0.00 6.17
N ILE A 123 5.28 0.79 6.38
CA ILE A 123 3.97 0.57 5.72
C ILE A 123 4.10 0.76 4.20
N ILE A 124 4.75 1.85 3.77
CA ILE A 124 4.96 2.16 2.36
C ILE A 124 5.74 1.06 1.66
N ASP A 125 6.86 0.62 2.25
CA ASP A 125 7.66 -0.49 1.71
C ASP A 125 6.84 -1.77 1.59
N CYS A 126 5.99 -2.08 2.58
CA CYS A 126 5.08 -3.22 2.51
C CYS A 126 4.08 -3.07 1.35
N MET A 127 3.47 -1.89 1.18
CA MET A 127 2.52 -1.63 0.10
C MET A 127 3.18 -1.78 -1.29
N GLU A 128 4.39 -1.23 -1.46
CA GLU A 128 5.12 -1.28 -2.74
C GLU A 128 5.62 -2.69 -3.08
N GLN A 129 5.96 -3.50 -2.08
CA GLN A 129 6.38 -4.89 -2.25
C GLN A 129 5.22 -5.88 -2.26
N CYS A 130 4.01 -5.41 -1.96
CA CYS A 130 2.83 -6.26 -1.91
C CYS A 130 2.56 -6.91 -3.27
N SER A 131 2.28 -8.19 -3.23
CA SER A 131 1.99 -8.97 -4.43
C SER A 131 0.60 -8.73 -5.03
N VAL A 132 -0.22 -7.93 -4.34
CA VAL A 132 -1.55 -7.48 -4.74
C VAL A 132 -1.54 -5.96 -4.75
N PRO A 133 -2.09 -5.29 -5.77
CA PRO A 133 -2.15 -3.84 -5.80
C PRO A 133 -2.85 -3.27 -4.56
N VAL A 134 -2.24 -2.27 -3.91
CA VAL A 134 -2.85 -1.56 -2.78
C VAL A 134 -3.29 -0.19 -3.26
N ASN A 135 -4.60 0.04 -3.33
CA ASN A 135 -5.21 1.33 -3.58
C ASN A 135 -5.50 2.04 -2.27
N THR A 136 -5.51 3.35 -2.25
CA THR A 136 -5.75 4.13 -1.04
C THR A 136 -6.96 5.03 -1.16
N ILE A 137 -7.71 5.17 -0.07
CA ILE A 137 -8.82 6.11 0.05
C ILE A 137 -8.64 6.91 1.34
N VAL A 138 -8.67 8.24 1.25
CA VAL A 138 -8.75 9.10 2.42
C VAL A 138 -10.23 9.35 2.75
N ASP A 139 -10.71 8.79 3.85
CA ASP A 139 -12.13 8.85 4.21
C ASP A 139 -12.54 10.16 4.91
N GLY A 140 -11.74 10.65 5.81
CA GLY A 140 -12.06 11.84 6.57
C GLY A 140 -10.90 12.82 6.64
N PHE A 141 -9.78 12.36 7.18
CA PHE A 141 -8.61 13.18 7.39
C PHE A 141 -7.32 12.36 7.30
N ALA A 142 -6.37 12.86 6.53
CA ALA A 142 -5.02 12.32 6.52
C ALA A 142 -4.02 13.46 6.70
N ALA A 143 -3.20 13.39 7.75
CA ALA A 143 -2.19 14.39 8.02
C ALA A 143 -0.79 13.79 8.06
N SER A 144 0.22 14.62 7.74
CA SER A 144 1.62 14.26 7.95
C SER A 144 1.98 12.91 7.30
N CYS A 145 2.46 11.94 8.09
CA CYS A 145 2.76 10.58 7.61
C CYS A 145 1.55 9.85 7.00
N GLY A 146 0.31 10.19 7.39
CA GLY A 146 -0.90 9.64 6.78
C GLY A 146 -1.03 10.02 5.31
N THR A 147 -0.61 11.23 4.94
CA THR A 147 -0.60 11.65 3.53
C THR A 147 0.49 10.95 2.73
N LEU A 148 1.63 10.62 3.35
CA LEU A 148 2.69 9.84 2.69
C LEU A 148 2.20 8.45 2.32
N ILE A 149 1.54 7.75 3.24
CA ILE A 149 0.95 6.44 2.94
C ILE A 149 -0.09 6.57 1.82
N SER A 150 -0.97 7.58 1.90
CA SER A 150 -2.01 7.81 0.90
C SER A 150 -1.46 7.98 -0.53
N ILE A 151 -0.40 8.77 -0.71
CA ILE A 151 0.17 9.02 -2.05
C ILE A 151 0.93 7.83 -2.65
N HIS A 152 1.19 6.78 -1.88
CA HIS A 152 1.86 5.56 -2.36
C HIS A 152 0.89 4.48 -2.83
N GLY A 153 -0.43 4.69 -2.73
CA GLY A 153 -1.41 3.82 -3.39
C GLY A 153 -1.21 3.75 -4.90
N VAL A 154 -1.52 2.59 -5.49
CA VAL A 154 -1.50 2.38 -6.95
C VAL A 154 -2.58 3.23 -7.62
N HIS A 155 -3.76 3.29 -7.05
CA HIS A 155 -4.82 4.25 -7.34
C HIS A 155 -5.22 4.95 -6.04
N ARG A 156 -5.37 6.27 -6.08
CA ARG A 156 -5.50 7.11 -4.89
C ARG A 156 -6.79 7.91 -4.97
N SER A 157 -7.66 7.72 -4.00
CA SER A 157 -8.96 8.39 -3.94
C SER A 157 -9.12 9.13 -2.60
N MET A 158 -10.06 10.04 -2.54
CA MET A 158 -10.49 10.63 -1.27
C MET A 158 -11.97 11.01 -1.29
N GLY A 159 -12.59 10.95 -0.13
CA GLY A 159 -13.96 11.38 0.05
C GLY A 159 -14.12 12.87 -0.23
N ARG A 160 -15.26 13.27 -0.79
CA ARG A 160 -15.58 14.68 -1.15
C ARG A 160 -15.39 15.68 0.00
N ARG A 161 -15.61 15.25 1.24
CA ARG A 161 -15.49 16.09 2.45
C ARG A 161 -14.20 15.78 3.25
N ALA A 162 -13.33 14.91 2.74
CA ALA A 162 -12.07 14.62 3.36
C ALA A 162 -11.06 15.77 3.17
N HIS A 163 -10.08 15.83 4.06
CA HIS A 163 -9.01 16.81 4.04
C HIS A 163 -7.65 16.13 4.19
N MET A 164 -6.64 16.74 3.60
CA MET A 164 -5.25 16.38 3.83
C MET A 164 -4.47 17.55 4.39
N LEU A 165 -3.58 17.28 5.36
CA LEU A 165 -2.64 18.25 5.91
C LEU A 165 -1.23 17.79 5.67
N ILE A 166 -0.47 18.60 4.96
CA ILE A 166 0.96 18.39 4.71
C ILE A 166 1.72 19.51 5.41
N HIS A 167 2.69 19.13 6.24
CA HIS A 167 3.53 20.04 6.99
C HIS A 167 4.97 19.56 7.07
N GLN A 168 5.87 20.43 7.56
CA GLN A 168 7.25 20.05 7.78
C GLN A 168 7.39 18.99 8.88
N MET A 169 8.47 18.23 8.81
CA MET A 169 8.83 17.30 9.86
C MET A 169 9.12 18.08 11.16
N SER A 170 8.54 17.61 12.27
CA SER A 170 8.92 18.06 13.60
C SER A 170 9.87 17.05 14.24
N SER A 171 10.88 17.56 14.94
CA SER A 171 11.83 16.74 15.66
C SER A 171 12.08 17.33 17.04
N THR A 172 12.22 16.47 18.03
CA THR A 172 12.43 16.88 19.43
C THR A 172 13.73 16.28 19.94
N MET A 173 14.57 17.11 20.51
CA MET A 173 15.76 16.70 21.28
C MET A 173 15.53 16.96 22.76
N TRP A 174 15.89 15.99 23.60
CA TRP A 174 15.76 16.09 25.06
C TRP A 174 17.12 15.89 25.73
N GLY A 175 17.50 16.80 26.63
CA GLY A 175 18.71 16.65 27.43
C GLY A 175 19.79 17.66 27.11
N THR A 176 21.03 17.38 27.57
CA THR A 176 22.21 18.19 27.27
C THR A 176 22.97 17.57 26.10
N TYR A 177 23.32 18.37 25.12
CA TYR A 177 23.98 17.93 23.90
C TYR A 177 25.29 18.60 23.70
N THR A 178 26.25 17.90 23.13
CA THR A 178 27.50 18.48 22.58
C THR A 178 27.17 19.16 21.23
N GLU A 179 28.08 20.04 20.80
CA GLU A 179 27.97 20.68 19.47
C GLU A 179 27.92 19.67 18.34
N ALA A 180 28.72 18.60 18.42
CA ALA A 180 28.74 17.53 17.42
C ALA A 180 27.36 16.80 17.33
N GLU A 181 26.76 16.45 18.46
CA GLU A 181 25.45 15.80 18.48
C GLU A 181 24.33 16.69 17.90
N GLN A 182 24.41 18.01 18.11
CA GLN A 182 23.48 18.95 17.50
C GLN A 182 23.64 19.03 15.98
N ILE A 183 24.87 19.03 15.48
CA ILE A 183 25.20 19.03 14.06
C ILE A 183 24.68 17.75 13.42
N ASP A 184 24.97 16.59 14.02
CA ASP A 184 24.49 15.28 13.52
C ASP A 184 22.96 15.21 13.48
N HIS A 185 22.30 15.67 14.55
CA HIS A 185 20.84 15.72 14.60
C HIS A 185 20.26 16.60 13.48
N ASN A 186 20.77 17.82 13.29
CA ASN A 186 20.31 18.73 12.25
C ASN A 186 20.54 18.15 10.85
N THR A 187 21.66 17.46 10.64
CA THR A 187 21.99 16.78 9.39
C THR A 187 20.99 15.66 9.09
N ASN A 188 20.68 14.84 10.07
CA ASN A 188 19.69 13.76 9.93
C ASN A 188 18.28 14.31 9.64
N VAL A 189 17.88 15.38 10.32
CA VAL A 189 16.60 16.08 10.09
C VAL A 189 16.51 16.62 8.66
N GLU A 190 17.57 17.28 8.16
CA GLU A 190 17.57 17.80 6.79
C GLU A 190 17.55 16.69 5.75
N GLN A 191 18.31 15.60 5.97
CA GLN A 191 18.30 14.43 5.08
C GLN A 191 16.90 13.81 5.00
N THR A 192 16.26 13.52 6.14
CA THR A 192 14.89 12.97 6.18
C THR A 192 13.91 13.93 5.53
N SER A 193 14.04 15.24 5.76
CA SER A 193 13.18 16.24 5.13
C SER A 193 13.34 16.28 3.61
N GLU A 194 14.55 16.06 3.07
CA GLU A 194 14.76 15.97 1.62
C GLU A 194 14.16 14.68 1.05
N GLU A 195 14.26 13.55 1.75
CA GLU A 195 13.62 12.28 1.38
C GLU A 195 12.10 12.45 1.30
N LEU A 196 11.47 13.08 2.29
CA LEU A 196 10.04 13.40 2.28
C LEU A 196 9.64 14.27 1.07
N ARG A 197 10.41 15.31 0.80
CA ARG A 197 10.19 16.17 -0.38
C ARG A 197 10.30 15.37 -1.67
N ALA A 198 11.24 14.42 -1.74
CA ALA A 198 11.41 13.56 -2.89
C ALA A 198 10.19 12.64 -3.11
N MET A 199 9.63 12.06 -2.05
CA MET A 199 8.41 11.23 -2.11
C MET A 199 7.24 12.04 -2.70
N TYR A 200 6.94 13.22 -2.15
CA TYR A 200 5.88 14.08 -2.70
C TYR A 200 6.13 14.48 -4.15
N ARG A 201 7.37 14.83 -4.50
CA ARG A 201 7.72 15.22 -5.88
C ARG A 201 7.51 14.09 -6.89
N GLN A 202 7.80 12.86 -6.49
CA GLN A 202 7.66 11.68 -7.35
C GLN A 202 6.19 11.28 -7.56
N ARG A 203 5.37 11.51 -6.55
CA ARG A 203 3.98 11.02 -6.51
C ARG A 203 2.92 12.10 -6.74
N THR A 204 3.30 13.36 -6.88
CA THR A 204 2.38 14.49 -7.05
C THR A 204 2.81 15.43 -8.18
N ASN A 205 1.96 16.41 -8.51
CA ASN A 205 2.24 17.44 -9.51
C ASN A 205 3.04 18.64 -8.94
N MET A 206 3.55 18.53 -7.70
CA MET A 206 4.18 19.64 -6.99
C MET A 206 5.68 19.73 -7.32
N THR A 207 6.14 20.94 -7.58
CA THR A 207 7.56 21.25 -7.77
C THR A 207 8.29 21.37 -6.43
N ASN A 208 9.64 21.22 -6.43
CA ASN A 208 10.45 21.45 -5.24
C ASN A 208 10.22 22.82 -4.59
N LYS A 209 10.03 23.87 -5.40
CA LYS A 209 9.77 25.22 -4.89
C LYS A 209 8.42 25.27 -4.14
N GLN A 210 7.40 24.67 -4.71
CA GLN A 210 6.07 24.60 -4.08
C GLN A 210 6.11 23.77 -2.80
N LEU A 211 6.79 22.62 -2.80
CA LEU A 211 6.94 21.77 -1.61
C LEU A 211 7.70 22.47 -0.48
N ARG A 212 8.81 23.17 -0.79
CA ARG A 212 9.57 23.93 0.22
C ARG A 212 8.76 25.07 0.83
N GLU A 213 7.90 25.69 0.06
CA GLU A 213 7.03 26.76 0.59
C GLU A 213 5.88 26.16 1.39
N LEU A 214 5.23 25.13 0.86
CA LEU A 214 4.12 24.45 1.52
C LEU A 214 4.50 23.90 2.89
N LEU A 215 5.62 23.22 2.98
CA LEU A 215 6.07 22.55 4.21
C LEU A 215 6.38 23.54 5.35
N LYS A 216 6.42 24.84 5.10
CA LYS A 216 6.58 25.86 6.16
C LYS A 216 5.28 26.17 6.89
N HIS A 217 4.15 25.66 6.39
CA HIS A 217 2.82 25.99 6.85
C HIS A 217 2.03 24.73 7.17
N ASP A 218 1.14 24.82 8.14
CA ASP A 218 0.19 23.76 8.49
C ASP A 218 -1.15 24.08 7.82
N MET A 219 -1.30 23.65 6.55
CA MET A 219 -2.49 23.96 5.78
C MET A 219 -3.26 22.69 5.42
N GLU A 220 -4.54 22.69 5.73
CA GLU A 220 -5.47 21.64 5.31
C GLU A 220 -5.97 21.91 3.89
N TRP A 221 -6.01 20.89 3.08
CA TRP A 221 -6.53 20.92 1.73
C TRP A 221 -7.76 20.03 1.57
N ASN A 222 -8.78 20.59 0.96
CA ASN A 222 -9.97 19.87 0.57
C ASN A 222 -9.69 18.97 -0.65
N ALA A 223 -10.69 18.15 -1.02
CA ALA A 223 -10.57 17.17 -2.09
C ALA A 223 -10.20 17.79 -3.46
N ASP A 224 -10.80 18.95 -3.81
CA ASP A 224 -10.55 19.59 -5.10
C ASP A 224 -9.09 20.09 -5.19
N GLU A 225 -8.54 20.63 -4.10
CA GLU A 225 -7.14 21.06 -4.04
C GLU A 225 -6.18 19.86 -4.07
N CYS A 226 -6.49 18.76 -3.37
CA CYS A 226 -5.71 17.53 -3.40
C CYS A 226 -5.67 16.92 -4.80
N LEU A 227 -6.81 16.85 -5.49
CA LEU A 227 -6.89 16.37 -6.87
C LEU A 227 -6.06 17.26 -7.82
N ARG A 228 -6.19 18.57 -7.72
CA ARG A 228 -5.46 19.54 -8.53
C ARG A 228 -3.95 19.41 -8.38
N ARG A 229 -3.46 19.09 -7.18
CA ARG A 229 -2.04 18.91 -6.87
C ARG A 229 -1.52 17.52 -7.14
N GLY A 230 -2.39 16.58 -7.51
CA GLY A 230 -2.04 15.19 -7.79
C GLY A 230 -1.73 14.38 -6.54
N LEU A 231 -2.28 14.76 -5.39
CA LEU A 231 -2.22 13.95 -4.16
C LEU A 231 -3.16 12.74 -4.26
N VAL A 232 -4.24 12.89 -5.01
CA VAL A 232 -5.19 11.85 -5.35
C VAL A 232 -5.49 11.88 -6.83
N ASP A 233 -5.97 10.74 -7.36
CA ASP A 233 -6.34 10.56 -8.76
C ASP A 233 -7.84 10.76 -8.97
N GLU A 234 -8.66 10.59 -7.89
CA GLU A 234 -10.11 10.63 -7.95
C GLU A 234 -10.72 11.16 -6.64
N ILE A 235 -11.92 11.72 -6.74
CA ILE A 235 -12.78 12.11 -5.62
C ILE A 235 -14.04 11.24 -5.66
N CYS A 236 -14.30 10.47 -4.61
CA CYS A 236 -15.46 9.60 -4.47
C CYS A 236 -16.55 10.18 -3.55
#